data_061b1af66a03402dfa46a5d63b90533a
#
_entry.id   061b1af66a03402dfa46a5d63b90533a
#
_cell.length_a   1.000
_cell.length_b   1.000
_cell.length_c   1.000
_cell.angle_alpha   90.00
_cell.angle_beta   90.00
_cell.angle_gamma   90.00
#
_symmetry.space_group_name_H-M   'P 1'
#
loop_
_entity.id
_entity.type
_entity.pdbx_description
1 polymer ?
#
loop_
_entity_poly.entity_id
_entity_poly.type
_entity_poly.pdbx_seq_one_letter_code
_entity_poly.pdbx_strand_id
1 'polypeptide(L)'
;MSSNSIHEKISCEIQNHLVVLYMKGTKIAPMCGFSSFVAQTLNRLGIEYHDVNVLEDAEIRQGIKEYSDWPTIPQLYIKGEFIGGADIVRDIVKSGEFIELLQKKGISFKRENQGF
;
A
#
# COMPACT_ATOMS: atom_id res chain seq x y z
N MET A 1 7.18 -19.05 16.30
CA MET A 1 7.96 -18.13 15.47
C MET A 1 8.01 -16.76 16.12
N SER A 2 9.17 -16.17 16.16
CA SER A 2 9.30 -14.87 16.82
C SER A 2 8.79 -13.75 15.92
N SER A 3 8.42 -12.63 16.54
CA SER A 3 8.00 -11.45 15.80
C SER A 3 9.11 -10.95 14.88
N ASN A 4 10.38 -11.20 15.20
CA ASN A 4 11.51 -10.83 14.36
C ASN A 4 11.45 -11.50 12.99
N SER A 5 11.06 -12.78 12.94
CA SER A 5 10.90 -13.50 11.67
C SER A 5 9.86 -12.86 10.77
N ILE A 6 8.75 -12.45 11.35
CA ILE A 6 7.68 -11.79 10.61
C ILE A 6 8.13 -10.41 10.16
N HIS A 7 8.81 -9.66 11.03
CA HIS A 7 9.31 -8.32 10.66
C HIS A 7 10.36 -8.41 9.56
N GLU A 8 11.22 -9.43 9.59
CA GLU A 8 12.20 -9.64 8.52
C GLU A 8 11.52 -9.96 7.20
N LYS A 9 10.49 -10.79 7.24
CA LYS A 9 9.73 -11.12 6.04
C LYS A 9 9.07 -9.89 5.45
N ILE A 10 8.45 -9.07 6.29
CA ILE A 10 7.80 -7.83 5.87
C ILE A 10 8.84 -6.88 5.29
N SER A 11 9.95 -6.68 5.97
CA SER A 11 11.00 -5.80 5.51
C SER A 11 11.54 -6.23 4.15
N CYS A 12 11.76 -7.52 3.98
CA CYS A 12 12.24 -8.08 2.71
C CYS A 12 11.24 -7.80 1.59
N GLU A 13 9.95 -8.01 1.86
CA GLU A 13 8.89 -7.79 0.90
C GLU A 13 8.82 -6.32 0.47
N ILE A 14 8.90 -5.43 1.43
CA ILE A 14 8.84 -3.99 1.18
C ILE A 14 10.04 -3.52 0.39
N GLN A 15 11.21 -4.11 0.64
CA GLN A 15 12.44 -3.70 -0.04
C GLN A 15 12.58 -4.29 -1.43
N ASN A 16 11.93 -5.41 -1.71
CA ASN A 16 12.02 -6.06 -3.01
C ASN A 16 11.03 -5.55 -4.04
N HIS A 17 10.11 -4.70 -3.64
CA HIS A 17 9.10 -4.14 -4.55
C HIS A 17 9.02 -2.64 -4.35
N LEU A 18 8.92 -1.91 -5.46
CA LEU A 18 8.84 -0.44 -5.41
C LEU A 18 7.60 0.04 -4.69
N VAL A 19 6.47 -0.62 -4.94
CA VAL A 19 5.19 -0.26 -4.32
C VAL A 19 4.57 -1.51 -3.75
N VAL A 20 4.20 -1.47 -2.47
CA VAL A 20 3.59 -2.60 -1.77
C VAL A 20 2.33 -2.12 -1.06
N LEU A 21 1.25 -2.85 -1.25
CA LEU A 21 -0.01 -2.56 -0.57
C LEU A 21 -0.43 -3.75 0.27
N TYR A 22 -0.45 -3.57 1.59
CA TYR A 22 -1.02 -4.54 2.51
C TYR A 22 -2.50 -4.24 2.61
N MET A 23 -3.35 -5.20 2.23
CA MET A 23 -4.77 -4.96 2.07
C MET A 23 -5.61 -6.15 2.50
N LYS A 24 -6.90 -5.94 2.63
CA LYS A 24 -7.86 -7.02 2.84
C LYS A 24 -8.40 -7.42 1.47
N GLY A 25 -8.11 -8.66 1.08
CA GLY A 25 -8.39 -9.16 -0.25
C GLY A 25 -7.19 -8.97 -1.18
N THR A 26 -7.46 -9.04 -2.47
CA THR A 26 -6.42 -8.88 -3.50
C THR A 26 -6.72 -7.66 -4.36
N LYS A 27 -5.75 -7.27 -5.19
CA LYS A 27 -5.95 -6.13 -6.10
C LYS A 27 -7.10 -6.37 -7.08
N ILE A 28 -7.39 -7.64 -7.39
CA ILE A 28 -8.47 -8.00 -8.30
C ILE A 28 -9.79 -8.10 -7.55
N ALA A 29 -9.75 -8.56 -6.30
CA ALA A 29 -10.95 -8.78 -5.50
C ALA A 29 -10.76 -8.22 -4.08
N PRO A 30 -10.78 -6.90 -3.91
CA PRO A 30 -10.67 -6.30 -2.58
C PRO A 30 -11.89 -6.68 -1.73
N MET A 31 -11.66 -6.90 -0.45
CA MET A 31 -12.70 -7.36 0.47
C MET A 31 -13.02 -6.34 1.56
N CYS A 32 -12.66 -5.09 1.34
CA CYS A 32 -12.89 -4.01 2.29
C CYS A 32 -12.93 -2.71 1.50
N GLY A 33 -13.88 -1.83 1.81
CA GLY A 33 -14.04 -0.57 1.09
C GLY A 33 -12.79 0.29 1.12
N PHE A 34 -12.10 0.34 2.24
CA PHE A 34 -10.87 1.12 2.36
C PHE A 34 -9.75 0.53 1.51
N SER A 35 -9.60 -0.80 1.53
CA SER A 35 -8.62 -1.48 0.68
C SER A 35 -8.95 -1.28 -0.79
N SER A 36 -10.23 -1.38 -1.13
CA SER A 36 -10.71 -1.18 -2.50
C SER A 36 -10.37 0.21 -2.99
N PHE A 37 -10.55 1.22 -2.17
CA PHE A 37 -10.25 2.60 -2.55
C PHE A 37 -8.79 2.77 -2.93
N VAL A 38 -7.88 2.28 -2.09
CA VAL A 38 -6.45 2.43 -2.36
C VAL A 38 -6.04 1.62 -3.59
N ALA A 39 -6.53 0.37 -3.68
CA ALA A 39 -6.23 -0.47 -4.84
C ALA A 39 -6.71 0.17 -6.13
N GLN A 40 -7.92 0.70 -6.14
CA GLN A 40 -8.47 1.36 -7.34
C GLN A 40 -7.67 2.61 -7.71
N THR A 41 -7.24 3.37 -6.72
CA THR A 41 -6.41 4.55 -6.95
C THR A 41 -5.12 4.17 -7.68
N LEU A 42 -4.44 3.14 -7.19
CA LEU A 42 -3.21 2.67 -7.83
C LEU A 42 -3.47 2.13 -9.23
N ASN A 43 -4.57 1.38 -9.38
CA ASN A 43 -4.94 0.82 -10.68
C ASN A 43 -5.23 1.92 -11.72
N ARG A 44 -5.95 2.96 -11.31
CA ARG A 44 -6.29 4.07 -12.20
C ARG A 44 -5.06 4.84 -12.67
N LEU A 45 -4.08 4.95 -11.81
CA LEU A 45 -2.84 5.61 -12.16
C LEU A 45 -1.86 4.69 -12.89
N GLY A 46 -2.26 3.46 -13.15
CA GLY A 46 -1.41 2.51 -13.87
C GLY A 46 -0.14 2.16 -13.14
N ILE A 47 -0.18 2.26 -11.81
CA ILE A 47 0.98 1.93 -10.98
C ILE A 47 1.04 0.41 -10.80
N GLU A 48 2.21 -0.17 -11.06
CA GLU A 48 2.43 -1.57 -10.72
C GLU A 48 2.73 -1.66 -9.24
N TYR A 49 2.07 -2.59 -8.57
CA TYR A 49 2.31 -2.78 -7.14
C TYR A 49 2.14 -4.24 -6.75
N HIS A 50 2.83 -4.58 -5.68
CA HIS A 50 2.74 -5.90 -5.07
C HIS A 50 1.68 -5.83 -3.98
N ASP A 51 0.63 -6.65 -4.11
CA ASP A 51 -0.43 -6.69 -3.12
C ASP A 51 -0.25 -7.86 -2.17
N VAL A 52 -0.52 -7.62 -0.90
CA VAL A 52 -0.42 -8.65 0.14
C VAL A 52 -1.77 -8.74 0.84
N ASN A 53 -2.41 -9.90 0.73
CA ASN A 53 -3.71 -10.12 1.34
C ASN A 53 -3.54 -10.56 2.80
N VAL A 54 -3.73 -9.63 3.73
CA VAL A 54 -3.53 -9.93 5.15
C VAL A 54 -4.61 -10.85 5.72
N LEU A 55 -5.69 -11.09 4.98
CA LEU A 55 -6.72 -12.04 5.44
C LEU A 55 -6.25 -13.49 5.35
N GLU A 56 -5.21 -13.75 4.54
CA GLU A 56 -4.71 -15.10 4.35
C GLU A 56 -3.63 -15.47 5.38
N ASP A 57 -3.12 -14.50 6.13
CA ASP A 57 -2.02 -14.75 7.05
C ASP A 57 -2.15 -13.84 8.28
N ALA A 58 -2.63 -14.43 9.38
CA ALA A 58 -2.85 -13.69 10.62
C ALA A 58 -1.56 -13.11 11.20
N GLU A 59 -0.43 -13.79 10.98
CA GLU A 59 0.85 -13.30 11.47
C GLU A 59 1.29 -12.05 10.72
N ILE A 60 1.09 -12.03 9.41
CA ILE A 60 1.39 -10.85 8.60
C ILE A 60 0.44 -9.71 8.98
N ARG A 61 -0.85 -10.02 9.19
CA ARG A 61 -1.84 -9.00 9.57
C ARG A 61 -1.43 -8.29 10.87
N GLN A 62 -1.05 -9.06 11.86
CA GLN A 62 -0.61 -8.49 13.12
C GLN A 62 0.77 -7.84 12.99
N GLY A 63 1.67 -8.52 12.29
CA GLY A 63 3.05 -8.07 12.14
C GLY A 63 3.19 -6.74 11.42
N ILE A 64 2.37 -6.51 10.37
CA ILE A 64 2.48 -5.26 9.63
C ILE A 64 2.03 -4.06 10.49
N LYS A 65 1.07 -4.27 11.37
CA LYS A 65 0.62 -3.22 12.28
C LYS A 65 1.72 -2.86 13.27
N GLU A 66 2.43 -3.87 13.76
CA GLU A 66 3.56 -3.65 14.68
C GLU A 66 4.73 -3.02 13.95
N TYR A 67 5.02 -3.51 12.75
CA TYR A 67 6.13 -3.01 11.94
C TYR A 67 6.00 -1.52 11.64
N SER A 68 4.80 -1.09 11.29
CA SER A 68 4.52 0.30 10.93
C SER A 68 4.16 1.17 12.13
N ASP A 69 3.84 0.56 13.26
CA ASP A 69 3.24 1.25 14.39
C ASP A 69 1.94 1.97 13.96
N TRP A 70 1.17 1.30 13.09
CA TRP A 70 -0.06 1.83 12.54
C TRP A 70 -1.14 0.75 12.65
N PRO A 71 -2.29 1.07 13.25
CA PRO A 71 -3.23 0.01 13.69
C PRO A 71 -4.18 -0.51 12.62
N THR A 72 -4.25 0.09 11.46
CA THR A 72 -5.29 -0.25 10.49
C THR A 72 -4.72 -0.73 9.16
N ILE A 73 -5.57 -1.43 8.40
CA ILE A 73 -5.30 -1.89 7.04
C ILE A 73 -6.32 -1.18 6.15
N PRO A 74 -5.98 -0.68 4.96
CA PRO A 74 -4.75 -0.95 4.20
C PRO A 74 -3.56 -0.10 4.64
N GLN A 75 -2.36 -0.53 4.21
CA GLN A 75 -1.13 0.23 4.39
C GLN A 75 -0.34 0.25 3.10
N LEU A 76 0.02 1.43 2.65
CA LEU A 76 0.76 1.62 1.41
C LEU A 76 2.21 1.97 1.69
N TYR A 77 3.12 1.28 0.99
CA TYR A 77 4.55 1.52 1.07
C TYR A 77 5.09 1.84 -0.32
N ILE A 78 5.93 2.85 -0.42
CA ILE A 78 6.61 3.21 -1.67
C ILE A 78 8.08 3.36 -1.39
N LYS A 79 8.89 2.56 -2.10
CA LYS A 79 10.35 2.52 -1.95
C LYS A 79 10.77 2.35 -0.49
N GLY A 80 10.09 1.44 0.20
CA GLY A 80 10.42 1.10 1.58
C GLY A 80 9.86 2.07 2.61
N GLU A 81 9.21 3.13 2.19
CA GLU A 81 8.67 4.14 3.10
C GLU A 81 7.17 3.95 3.28
N PHE A 82 6.73 3.96 4.54
CA PHE A 82 5.31 3.90 4.85
C PHE A 82 4.64 5.23 4.45
N ILE A 83 3.68 5.16 3.55
CA ILE A 83 2.98 6.35 3.07
C ILE A 83 1.75 6.64 3.92
N GLY A 84 0.98 5.60 4.23
CA GLY A 84 -0.20 5.76 5.07
C GLY A 84 -1.29 4.77 4.73
N GLY A 85 -2.42 4.94 5.38
CA GLY A 85 -3.63 4.16 5.13
C GLY A 85 -4.56 4.88 4.18
N ALA A 86 -5.83 4.42 4.15
CA ALA A 86 -6.81 4.93 3.20
C ALA A 86 -7.06 6.44 3.34
N ASP A 87 -7.15 6.93 4.57
CA ASP A 87 -7.44 8.35 4.80
C ASP A 87 -6.32 9.25 4.31
N ILE A 88 -5.08 8.85 4.60
CA ILE A 88 -3.91 9.62 4.17
C ILE A 88 -3.81 9.61 2.64
N VAL A 89 -3.97 8.43 2.03
CA VAL A 89 -3.92 8.33 0.57
C VAL A 89 -4.99 9.20 -0.07
N ARG A 90 -6.22 9.16 0.47
CA ARG A 90 -7.31 10.00 -0.04
C ARG A 90 -6.94 11.48 0.03
N ASP A 91 -6.40 11.91 1.14
CA ASP A 91 -6.07 13.32 1.33
C ASP A 91 -4.97 13.80 0.40
N ILE A 92 -3.92 13.01 0.24
CA ILE A 92 -2.80 13.41 -0.64
C ILE A 92 -3.14 13.28 -2.11
N VAL A 93 -4.07 12.38 -2.47
CA VAL A 93 -4.58 12.31 -3.84
C VAL A 93 -5.37 13.58 -4.16
N LYS A 94 -6.24 14.00 -3.25
CA LYS A 94 -7.05 15.20 -3.45
C LYS A 94 -6.22 16.47 -3.54
N SER A 95 -5.16 16.56 -2.76
CA SER A 95 -4.32 17.75 -2.75
C SER A 95 -3.31 17.81 -3.90
N GLY A 96 -3.14 16.71 -4.62
CA GLY A 96 -2.12 16.60 -5.66
C GLY A 96 -0.76 16.15 -5.13
N GLU A 97 -0.63 16.02 -3.82
CA GLU A 97 0.64 15.62 -3.22
C GLU A 97 1.04 14.20 -3.60
N PHE A 98 0.06 13.33 -3.89
CA PHE A 98 0.38 11.96 -4.28
C PHE A 98 1.13 11.90 -5.61
N ILE A 99 0.71 12.71 -6.58
CA ILE A 99 1.40 12.80 -7.87
C ILE A 99 2.82 13.33 -7.68
N GLU A 100 2.97 14.36 -6.86
CA GLU A 100 4.28 14.92 -6.54
C GLU A 100 5.18 13.87 -5.88
N LEU A 101 4.61 13.08 -4.97
CA LEU A 101 5.32 12.01 -4.29
C LEU A 101 5.82 10.96 -5.28
N LEU A 102 4.96 10.54 -6.21
CA LEU A 102 5.31 9.56 -7.23
C LEU A 102 6.45 10.08 -8.12
N GLN A 103 6.36 11.34 -8.52
CA GLN A 103 7.41 11.97 -9.34
C GLN A 103 8.72 12.03 -8.58
N LYS A 104 8.67 12.45 -7.34
CA LYS A 104 9.85 12.59 -6.49
C LYS A 104 10.54 11.25 -6.26
N LYS A 105 9.75 10.19 -6.12
CA LYS A 105 10.28 8.84 -5.90
C LYS A 105 10.58 8.08 -7.19
N GLY A 106 10.28 8.69 -8.32
CA GLY A 106 10.58 8.05 -9.61
C GLY A 106 9.69 6.87 -9.93
N ILE A 107 8.46 6.88 -9.45
CA ILE A 107 7.51 5.80 -9.72
C ILE A 107 6.74 6.10 -11.01
N SER A 108 6.75 5.16 -11.95
CA SER A 108 5.99 5.29 -13.19
C SER A 108 4.50 5.26 -12.92
N PHE A 109 3.78 6.17 -13.55
CA PHE A 109 2.33 6.19 -13.45
C PHE A 109 1.74 6.81 -14.71
N LYS A 110 0.45 6.58 -14.94
CA LYS A 110 -0.27 7.16 -16.06
C LYS A 110 -1.26 8.17 -15.52
N ARG A 111 -1.24 9.38 -16.08
CA ARG A 111 -2.18 10.41 -15.69
C ARG A 111 -3.40 10.33 -16.62
N GLU A 112 -4.56 10.09 -16.05
CA GLU A 112 -5.79 10.05 -16.83
C GLU A 112 -6.26 11.47 -17.13
N ASN A 113 -6.81 11.67 -18.32
CA ASN A 113 -7.30 12.97 -18.73
C ASN A 113 -8.48 13.45 -17.89
N GLN A 114 -9.34 12.54 -17.51
CA GLN A 114 -10.47 12.87 -16.66
C GLN A 114 -10.12 12.87 -15.20
N GLY A 115 -8.96 12.45 -14.89
CA GLY A 115 -8.43 12.52 -13.57
C GLY A 115 -9.34 12.00 -12.48
N PHE A 116 -8.95 12.26 -11.31
CA PHE A 116 -9.69 11.94 -10.11
C PHE A 116 -10.53 13.12 -9.68
#